data_297a2b1a1633d1b37ed633d25d0166b8
#
_entry.id   297a2b1a1633d1b37ed633d25d0166b8
#
_cell.length_a   1.000
_cell.length_b   1.000
_cell.length_c   1.000
_cell.angle_alpha   90.00
_cell.angle_beta   90.00
_cell.angle_gamma   90.00
#
_symmetry.space_group_name_H-M   'P 1'
#
loop_
_entity.id
_entity.type
_entity.pdbx_description
1 polymer ?
#
loop_
_entity_poly.entity_id
_entity_poly.type
_entity_poly.pdbx_seq_one_letter_code
_entity_poly.pdbx_strand_id
1 'polypeptide(L)'
;MKSLIEWNEKMNLTAITEPKEIILKHFIDSITILKYIDDNSKLVDVGTGAGFPGVPLSIMNPTLKITLVDSLNKRLIFLQEVVKELNLKNIEIVHARAEEFGQNKNYREKFDIATSRAVANLATLSEYLVPLVKIGGKIISMKASNAKEEINDAQKAIEVLGGKIEKIEEFDLPESDIGRTIII
;
A
#
# COMPACT_ATOMS: atom_id res chain seq x y z
N MET A 1 -2.86 -14.16 9.81
CA MET A 1 -1.65 -14.16 10.66
C MET A 1 -0.94 -15.52 10.63
N LYS A 2 -1.60 -16.65 10.93
CA LYS A 2 -0.98 -17.98 10.93
C LYS A 2 -0.22 -18.27 9.62
N SER A 3 -0.87 -18.16 8.49
CA SER A 3 -0.27 -18.33 7.15
C SER A 3 0.95 -17.43 6.91
N LEU A 4 0.92 -16.16 7.39
CA LEU A 4 2.07 -15.25 7.28
C LEU A 4 3.28 -15.78 8.05
N ILE A 5 3.09 -16.28 9.27
CA ILE A 5 4.18 -16.82 10.10
C ILE A 5 4.78 -18.07 9.44
N GLU A 6 3.93 -19.02 9.03
CA GLU A 6 4.36 -20.27 8.40
C GLU A 6 5.12 -20.05 7.07
N TRP A 7 4.67 -19.10 6.26
CA TRP A 7 5.34 -18.76 5.02
C TRP A 7 6.59 -17.92 5.22
N ASN A 8 6.62 -17.09 6.28
CA ASN A 8 7.78 -16.26 6.58
C ASN A 8 9.04 -17.10 6.91
N GLU A 9 8.86 -18.25 7.56
CA GLU A 9 9.96 -19.20 7.82
C GLU A 9 10.63 -19.69 6.52
N LYS A 10 9.90 -19.73 5.41
CA LYS A 10 10.37 -20.26 4.12
C LYS A 10 10.84 -19.15 3.16
N MET A 11 10.27 -17.97 3.26
CA MET A 11 10.39 -16.97 2.19
C MET A 11 10.89 -15.59 2.64
N ASN A 12 11.08 -15.36 3.94
CA ASN A 12 11.48 -14.06 4.49
C ASN A 12 10.57 -12.92 3.97
N LEU A 13 9.27 -13.04 4.21
CA LEU A 13 8.27 -12.08 3.77
C LEU A 13 8.31 -10.78 4.58
N THR A 14 8.64 -10.89 5.86
CA THR A 14 8.76 -9.78 6.80
C THR A 14 9.87 -10.03 7.83
N ALA A 15 10.50 -8.96 8.29
CA ALA A 15 11.44 -9.00 9.40
C ALA A 15 10.74 -9.04 10.78
N ILE A 16 9.44 -8.75 10.82
CA ILE A 16 8.64 -8.74 12.05
C ILE A 16 8.07 -10.14 12.26
N THR A 17 8.50 -10.79 13.35
CA THR A 17 8.13 -12.19 13.65
C THR A 17 7.30 -12.33 14.92
N GLU A 18 7.37 -11.35 15.84
CA GLU A 18 6.61 -11.35 17.08
C GLU A 18 5.11 -11.14 16.80
N PRO A 19 4.21 -12.03 17.23
CA PRO A 19 2.79 -11.96 16.91
C PRO A 19 2.11 -10.63 17.25
N LYS A 20 2.42 -10.04 18.40
CA LYS A 20 1.87 -8.73 18.80
C LYS A 20 2.35 -7.61 17.88
N GLU A 21 3.61 -7.64 17.49
CA GLU A 21 4.17 -6.67 16.55
C GLU A 21 3.59 -6.84 15.13
N ILE A 22 3.35 -8.08 14.69
CA ILE A 22 2.66 -8.33 13.42
C ILE A 22 1.27 -7.71 13.43
N ILE A 23 0.50 -7.91 14.50
CA ILE A 23 -0.83 -7.30 14.63
C ILE A 23 -0.73 -5.78 14.55
N LEU A 24 0.14 -5.18 15.34
CA LEU A 24 0.25 -3.72 15.45
C LEU A 24 0.84 -3.09 14.17
N LYS A 25 2.05 -3.55 13.78
CA LYS A 25 2.86 -2.90 12.71
C LYS A 25 2.45 -3.32 11.30
N HIS A 26 1.66 -4.40 11.16
CA HIS A 26 1.16 -4.82 9.85
C HIS A 26 -0.35 -4.66 9.74
N PHE A 27 -1.16 -5.30 10.58
CA PHE A 27 -2.61 -5.29 10.41
C PHE A 27 -3.23 -3.95 10.83
N ILE A 28 -2.97 -3.49 12.06
CA ILE A 28 -3.54 -2.23 12.57
C ILE A 28 -3.01 -1.05 11.76
N ASP A 29 -1.71 -0.99 11.52
CA ASP A 29 -1.08 0.03 10.68
C ASP A 29 -1.77 0.11 9.31
N SER A 30 -2.00 -1.01 8.65
CA SER A 30 -2.65 -1.07 7.33
C SER A 30 -4.05 -0.49 7.29
N ILE A 31 -4.85 -0.67 8.34
CA ILE A 31 -6.24 -0.21 8.36
C ILE A 31 -6.39 1.26 8.79
N THR A 32 -5.31 1.92 9.22
CA THR A 32 -5.34 3.35 9.58
C THR A 32 -5.78 4.25 8.43
N ILE A 33 -5.56 3.81 7.18
CA ILE A 33 -5.93 4.58 5.99
C ILE A 33 -7.37 4.36 5.52
N LEU A 34 -8.14 3.43 6.12
CA LEU A 34 -9.54 3.17 5.73
C LEU A 34 -10.42 4.41 5.74
N LYS A 35 -10.20 5.32 6.69
CA LYS A 35 -10.97 6.58 6.82
C LYS A 35 -10.83 7.55 5.64
N TYR A 36 -9.89 7.28 4.72
CA TYR A 36 -9.66 8.08 3.50
C TYR A 36 -10.13 7.39 2.22
N ILE A 37 -10.70 6.19 2.35
CA ILE A 37 -11.07 5.31 1.25
C ILE A 37 -12.59 5.21 1.19
N ASP A 38 -13.16 5.66 0.09
CA ASP A 38 -14.60 5.55 -0.14
C ASP A 38 -14.99 4.13 -0.55
N ASP A 39 -16.20 3.70 -0.21
CA ASP A 39 -16.74 2.40 -0.62
C ASP A 39 -16.75 2.24 -2.14
N ASN A 40 -16.60 0.99 -2.60
CA ASN A 40 -16.54 0.62 -4.01
C ASN A 40 -15.35 1.19 -4.81
N SER A 41 -14.38 1.84 -4.14
CA SER A 41 -13.19 2.37 -4.80
C SER A 41 -12.34 1.25 -5.43
N LYS A 42 -11.76 1.58 -6.58
CA LYS A 42 -10.67 0.81 -7.18
C LYS A 42 -9.36 1.28 -6.58
N LEU A 43 -8.70 0.41 -5.84
CA LEU A 43 -7.46 0.70 -5.15
C LEU A 43 -6.32 -0.15 -5.70
N VAL A 44 -5.15 0.43 -5.89
CA VAL A 44 -3.92 -0.30 -6.17
C VAL A 44 -2.94 -0.16 -5.02
N ASP A 45 -2.36 -1.28 -4.59
CA ASP A 45 -1.28 -1.36 -3.60
C ASP A 45 0.02 -1.74 -4.32
N VAL A 46 0.93 -0.78 -4.48
CA VAL A 46 2.18 -0.92 -5.23
C VAL A 46 3.33 -1.29 -4.30
N GLY A 47 4.01 -2.39 -4.62
CA GLY A 47 5.02 -2.97 -3.74
C GLY A 47 4.41 -3.60 -2.51
N THR A 48 3.30 -4.30 -2.70
CA THR A 48 2.44 -4.84 -1.63
C THR A 48 3.17 -5.78 -0.66
N GLY A 49 4.28 -6.38 -1.07
CA GLY A 49 5.07 -7.28 -0.24
C GLY A 49 4.28 -8.52 0.21
N ALA A 50 4.10 -8.66 1.51
CA ALA A 50 3.26 -9.69 2.12
C ALA A 50 1.75 -9.32 2.13
N GLY A 51 1.33 -8.38 1.27
CA GLY A 51 -0.07 -7.97 1.13
C GLY A 51 -0.47 -6.79 2.02
N PHE A 52 0.47 -5.95 2.41
CA PHE A 52 0.21 -4.82 3.30
C PHE A 52 0.44 -3.46 2.59
N PRO A 53 -0.57 -2.57 2.56
CA PRO A 53 -1.83 -2.62 3.32
C PRO A 53 -2.99 -3.36 2.62
N GLY A 54 -2.87 -3.79 1.37
CA GLY A 54 -3.99 -4.20 0.52
C GLY A 54 -4.85 -5.35 1.07
N VAL A 55 -4.27 -6.42 1.61
CA VAL A 55 -5.05 -7.57 2.15
C VAL A 55 -5.87 -7.18 3.38
N PRO A 56 -5.33 -6.51 4.41
CA PRO A 56 -6.16 -6.02 5.52
C PRO A 56 -7.29 -5.09 5.07
N LEU A 57 -7.04 -4.19 4.11
CA LEU A 57 -8.06 -3.31 3.55
C LEU A 57 -9.19 -4.09 2.88
N SER A 58 -8.86 -5.13 2.10
CA SER A 58 -9.83 -6.01 1.45
C SER A 58 -10.73 -6.75 2.44
N ILE A 59 -10.16 -7.18 3.57
CA ILE A 59 -10.91 -7.89 4.63
C ILE A 59 -11.85 -6.91 5.34
N MET A 60 -11.36 -5.72 5.66
CA MET A 60 -12.13 -4.73 6.44
C MET A 60 -13.19 -4.02 5.60
N ASN A 61 -12.95 -3.85 4.30
CA ASN A 61 -13.93 -3.27 3.38
C ASN A 61 -14.05 -4.14 2.10
N PRO A 62 -14.94 -5.13 2.10
CA PRO A 62 -15.14 -6.02 0.95
C PRO A 62 -15.72 -5.35 -0.30
N THR A 63 -16.18 -4.10 -0.21
CA THR A 63 -16.68 -3.35 -1.37
C THR A 63 -15.56 -2.83 -2.27
N LEU A 64 -14.33 -2.75 -1.75
CA LEU A 64 -13.16 -2.30 -2.50
C LEU A 64 -12.81 -3.30 -3.61
N LYS A 65 -12.26 -2.79 -4.69
CA LYS A 65 -11.63 -3.60 -5.76
C LYS A 65 -10.13 -3.34 -5.71
N ILE A 66 -9.36 -4.28 -5.19
CA ILE A 66 -7.95 -4.09 -4.88
C ILE A 66 -7.06 -4.84 -5.85
N THR A 67 -6.09 -4.13 -6.44
CA THR A 67 -5.01 -4.72 -7.24
C THR A 67 -3.73 -4.67 -6.42
N LEU A 68 -3.16 -5.84 -6.12
CA LEU A 68 -1.87 -6.00 -5.43
C LEU A 68 -0.77 -6.16 -6.46
N VAL A 69 0.24 -5.29 -6.42
CA VAL A 69 1.37 -5.30 -7.37
C VAL A 69 2.68 -5.50 -6.64
N ASP A 70 3.48 -6.48 -7.06
CA ASP A 70 4.86 -6.66 -6.57
C ASP A 70 5.75 -7.20 -7.69
N SER A 71 7.03 -6.85 -7.64
CA SER A 71 8.04 -7.31 -8.60
C SER A 71 8.64 -8.67 -8.26
N LEU A 72 8.40 -9.20 -7.05
CA LEU A 72 8.93 -10.47 -6.60
C LEU A 72 7.88 -11.58 -6.66
N ASN A 73 8.00 -12.43 -7.67
CA ASN A 73 7.04 -13.52 -7.91
C ASN A 73 6.80 -14.42 -6.68
N LYS A 74 7.82 -14.66 -5.87
CA LYS A 74 7.68 -15.46 -4.63
C LYS A 74 6.65 -14.88 -3.65
N ARG A 75 6.54 -13.54 -3.55
CA ARG A 75 5.54 -12.87 -2.72
C ARG A 75 4.14 -13.06 -3.27
N LEU A 76 4.01 -13.03 -4.58
CA LEU A 76 2.71 -13.21 -5.25
C LEU A 76 2.17 -14.64 -5.10
N ILE A 77 3.06 -15.65 -5.08
CA ILE A 77 2.66 -17.04 -4.77
C ILE A 77 2.04 -17.12 -3.37
N PHE A 78 2.67 -16.50 -2.39
CA PHE A 78 2.11 -16.40 -1.03
C PHE A 78 0.74 -15.71 -1.04
N LEU A 79 0.63 -14.56 -1.73
CA LEU A 79 -0.62 -13.81 -1.81
C LEU A 79 -1.74 -14.59 -2.49
N GLN A 80 -1.44 -15.37 -3.53
CA GLN A 80 -2.42 -16.24 -4.18
C GLN A 80 -3.00 -17.28 -3.21
N GLU A 81 -2.15 -17.89 -2.38
CA GLU A 81 -2.62 -18.83 -1.36
C GLU A 81 -3.45 -18.13 -0.27
N VAL A 82 -3.03 -16.95 0.21
CA VAL A 82 -3.80 -16.17 1.20
C VAL A 82 -5.17 -15.77 0.64
N VAL A 83 -5.22 -15.25 -0.58
CA VAL A 83 -6.47 -14.85 -1.25
C VAL A 83 -7.42 -16.03 -1.39
N LYS A 84 -6.90 -17.21 -1.76
CA LYS A 84 -7.66 -18.45 -1.88
C LYS A 84 -8.14 -18.94 -0.50
N GLU A 85 -7.25 -19.02 0.49
CA GLU A 85 -7.57 -19.47 1.86
C GLU A 85 -8.66 -18.63 2.49
N LEU A 86 -8.58 -17.30 2.34
CA LEU A 86 -9.54 -16.34 2.89
C LEU A 86 -10.76 -16.10 1.98
N ASN A 87 -10.80 -16.75 0.80
CA ASN A 87 -11.87 -16.59 -0.19
C ASN A 87 -12.15 -15.13 -0.57
N LEU A 88 -11.10 -14.32 -0.69
CA LEU A 88 -11.20 -12.89 -1.06
C LEU A 88 -11.52 -12.78 -2.56
N LYS A 89 -12.71 -12.24 -2.90
CA LYS A 89 -13.19 -12.13 -4.28
C LYS A 89 -12.90 -10.78 -4.93
N ASN A 90 -12.42 -9.85 -4.15
CA ASN A 90 -12.21 -8.46 -4.53
C ASN A 90 -10.72 -8.10 -4.74
N ILE A 91 -9.84 -9.10 -4.86
CA ILE A 91 -8.39 -8.93 -5.07
C ILE A 91 -7.97 -9.45 -6.44
N GLU A 92 -7.24 -8.63 -7.17
CA GLU A 92 -6.42 -8.98 -8.33
C GLU A 92 -4.95 -8.95 -7.93
N ILE A 93 -4.14 -9.91 -8.39
CA ILE A 93 -2.70 -9.98 -8.12
C ILE A 93 -1.94 -9.85 -9.43
N VAL A 94 -1.01 -8.89 -9.50
CA VAL A 94 -0.25 -8.58 -10.72
C VAL A 94 1.26 -8.61 -10.45
N HIS A 95 1.98 -9.37 -11.25
CA HIS A 95 3.45 -9.37 -11.25
C HIS A 95 3.96 -8.29 -12.19
N ALA A 96 4.49 -7.21 -11.64
CA ALA A 96 5.07 -6.12 -12.40
C ALA A 96 6.04 -5.29 -11.56
N ARG A 97 6.97 -4.60 -12.20
CA ARG A 97 7.68 -3.47 -11.61
C ARG A 97 6.78 -2.24 -11.63
N ALA A 98 6.90 -1.37 -10.63
CA ALA A 98 6.06 -0.18 -10.50
C ALA A 98 6.15 0.72 -11.75
N GLU A 99 7.35 0.91 -12.29
CA GLU A 99 7.62 1.74 -13.48
C GLU A 99 6.91 1.20 -14.72
N GLU A 100 6.96 -0.11 -14.93
CA GLU A 100 6.31 -0.79 -16.07
C GLU A 100 4.78 -0.79 -15.91
N PHE A 101 4.32 -1.01 -14.69
CA PHE A 101 2.90 -1.03 -14.36
C PHE A 101 2.22 0.31 -14.64
N GLY A 102 2.88 1.44 -14.27
CA GLY A 102 2.39 2.79 -14.56
C GLY A 102 2.34 3.16 -16.05
N GLN A 103 3.10 2.46 -16.90
CA GLN A 103 3.09 2.64 -18.36
C GLN A 103 2.06 1.76 -19.08
N ASN A 104 1.56 0.73 -18.41
CA ASN A 104 0.60 -0.21 -19.00
C ASN A 104 -0.78 0.44 -19.16
N LYS A 105 -1.27 0.56 -20.39
CA LYS A 105 -2.55 1.19 -20.74
C LYS A 105 -3.77 0.56 -20.06
N ASN A 106 -3.66 -0.69 -19.61
CA ASN A 106 -4.74 -1.36 -18.89
C ASN A 106 -4.88 -0.86 -17.45
N TYR A 107 -3.81 -0.30 -16.87
CA TYR A 107 -3.76 0.12 -15.46
C TYR A 107 -3.55 1.62 -15.27
N ARG A 108 -2.95 2.29 -16.25
CA ARG A 108 -2.72 3.74 -16.21
C ARG A 108 -4.05 4.49 -16.12
N GLU A 109 -4.15 5.41 -15.15
CA GLU A 109 -5.34 6.25 -14.90
C GLU A 109 -6.64 5.43 -14.69
N LYS A 110 -6.55 4.27 -14.03
CA LYS A 110 -7.70 3.38 -13.80
C LYS A 110 -8.17 3.32 -12.35
N PHE A 111 -7.34 3.75 -11.41
CA PHE A 111 -7.61 3.62 -9.99
C PHE A 111 -8.16 4.92 -9.40
N ASP A 112 -9.05 4.79 -8.44
CA ASP A 112 -9.52 5.90 -7.62
C ASP A 112 -8.47 6.26 -6.57
N ILE A 113 -7.75 5.23 -6.07
CA ILE A 113 -6.73 5.36 -5.04
C ILE A 113 -5.51 4.50 -5.39
N ALA A 114 -4.31 5.08 -5.23
CA ALA A 114 -3.06 4.33 -5.20
C ALA A 114 -2.43 4.45 -3.80
N THR A 115 -1.97 3.34 -3.25
CA THR A 115 -1.28 3.31 -1.96
C THR A 115 0.02 2.54 -2.05
N SER A 116 0.92 2.82 -1.14
CA SER A 116 2.17 2.09 -0.97
C SER A 116 2.72 2.29 0.44
N ARG A 117 3.45 1.29 0.93
CA ARG A 117 4.14 1.32 2.21
C ARG A 117 5.57 0.79 2.07
N ALA A 118 6.55 1.58 2.54
CA ALA A 118 7.97 1.17 2.63
C ALA A 118 8.62 0.74 1.30
N VAL A 119 8.27 1.39 0.18
CA VAL A 119 8.79 1.05 -1.17
C VAL A 119 9.93 1.99 -1.58
N ALA A 120 9.72 3.30 -1.53
CA ALA A 120 10.66 4.31 -1.98
C ALA A 120 10.48 5.62 -1.21
N ASN A 121 11.39 6.59 -1.42
CA ASN A 121 11.15 7.96 -0.97
C ASN A 121 9.93 8.56 -1.70
N LEU A 122 9.36 9.63 -1.14
CA LEU A 122 8.09 10.19 -1.61
C LEU A 122 8.17 10.73 -3.04
N ALA A 123 9.29 11.32 -3.45
CA ALA A 123 9.47 11.83 -4.81
C ALA A 123 9.39 10.68 -5.83
N THR A 124 10.20 9.64 -5.66
CA THR A 124 10.18 8.44 -6.51
C THR A 124 8.84 7.72 -6.43
N LEU A 125 8.27 7.63 -5.23
CA LEU A 125 6.96 7.00 -5.04
C LEU A 125 5.86 7.72 -5.82
N SER A 126 5.91 9.05 -5.88
CA SER A 126 4.98 9.86 -6.68
C SER A 126 5.06 9.54 -8.17
N GLU A 127 6.27 9.32 -8.70
CA GLU A 127 6.46 8.89 -10.10
C GLU A 127 5.81 7.54 -10.39
N TYR A 128 5.80 6.64 -9.42
CA TYR A 128 5.17 5.33 -9.57
C TYR A 128 3.64 5.38 -9.45
N LEU A 129 3.11 6.19 -8.53
CA LEU A 129 1.71 6.16 -8.16
C LEU A 129 0.83 7.13 -8.95
N VAL A 130 1.34 8.34 -9.27
CA VAL A 130 0.55 9.36 -10.02
C VAL A 130 0.03 8.82 -11.34
N PRO A 131 0.82 8.10 -12.16
CA PRO A 131 0.31 7.56 -13.42
C PRO A 131 -0.84 6.56 -13.30
N LEU A 132 -1.06 5.99 -12.12
CA LEU A 132 -2.07 4.94 -11.90
C LEU A 132 -3.45 5.50 -11.56
N VAL A 133 -3.50 6.67 -10.92
CA VAL A 133 -4.76 7.26 -10.47
C VAL A 133 -5.43 8.07 -11.57
N LYS A 134 -6.76 8.07 -11.54
CA LYS A 134 -7.58 8.94 -12.38
C LYS A 134 -7.33 10.41 -12.05
N ILE A 135 -7.68 11.31 -12.95
CA ILE A 135 -7.73 12.75 -12.64
C ILE A 135 -8.70 12.96 -11.47
N GLY A 136 -8.24 13.63 -10.42
CA GLY A 136 -8.96 13.78 -9.16
C GLY A 136 -8.90 12.57 -8.23
N GLY A 137 -8.18 11.52 -8.59
CA GLY A 137 -7.89 10.39 -7.71
C GLY A 137 -6.91 10.73 -6.61
N LYS A 138 -6.75 9.84 -5.63
CA LYS A 138 -5.93 10.07 -4.43
C LYS A 138 -4.74 9.12 -4.38
N ILE A 139 -3.63 9.63 -3.86
CA ILE A 139 -2.47 8.82 -3.48
C ILE A 139 -2.38 8.84 -1.96
N ILE A 140 -2.28 7.67 -1.34
CA ILE A 140 -2.14 7.54 0.11
C ILE A 140 -0.79 6.87 0.39
N SER A 141 0.19 7.68 0.77
CA SER A 141 1.53 7.21 1.12
C SER A 141 1.64 7.00 2.62
N MET A 142 2.01 5.78 3.02
CA MET A 142 2.22 5.41 4.42
C MET A 142 3.70 5.45 4.75
N LYS A 143 4.07 6.37 5.66
CA LYS A 143 5.47 6.61 6.07
C LYS A 143 5.65 6.39 7.57
N ALA A 144 6.91 6.18 7.97
CA ALA A 144 7.30 6.26 9.39
C ALA A 144 7.22 7.71 9.89
N SER A 145 7.50 7.92 11.17
CA SER A 145 7.64 9.27 11.76
C SER A 145 8.71 10.09 11.04
N ASN A 146 8.60 11.42 11.11
CA ASN A 146 9.57 12.37 10.55
C ASN A 146 9.68 12.40 9.03
N ALA A 147 8.55 12.39 8.32
CA ALA A 147 8.52 12.51 6.88
C ALA A 147 8.74 13.97 6.35
N LYS A 148 9.01 14.95 7.21
CA LYS A 148 9.08 16.39 6.83
C LYS A 148 10.11 16.69 5.75
N GLU A 149 11.34 16.20 5.90
CA GLU A 149 12.39 16.39 4.89
C GLU A 149 11.99 15.74 3.57
N GLU A 150 11.53 14.52 3.63
CA GLU A 150 11.08 13.76 2.47
C GLU A 150 9.91 14.45 1.74
N ILE A 151 8.99 15.06 2.48
CA ILE A 151 7.88 15.85 1.93
C ILE A 151 8.40 17.09 1.21
N ASN A 152 9.31 17.83 1.82
CA ASN A 152 9.90 19.02 1.21
C ASN A 152 10.64 18.68 -0.09
N ASP A 153 11.43 17.62 -0.09
CA ASP A 153 12.18 17.16 -1.27
C ASP A 153 11.26 16.68 -2.40
N ALA A 154 10.11 16.13 -2.06
CA ALA A 154 9.16 15.59 -3.03
C ALA A 154 8.22 16.66 -3.63
N GLN A 155 8.07 17.82 -3.02
CA GLN A 155 7.06 18.80 -3.40
C GLN A 155 7.12 19.19 -4.87
N LYS A 156 8.32 19.49 -5.37
CA LYS A 156 8.53 19.83 -6.77
C LYS A 156 8.21 18.68 -7.73
N ALA A 157 8.57 17.45 -7.36
CA ALA A 157 8.26 16.27 -8.17
C ALA A 157 6.75 16.05 -8.25
N ILE A 158 6.04 16.17 -7.14
CA ILE A 158 4.59 16.05 -7.06
C ILE A 158 3.91 17.10 -7.94
N GLU A 159 4.33 18.36 -7.88
CA GLU A 159 3.80 19.45 -8.71
C GLU A 159 4.01 19.21 -10.21
N VAL A 160 5.22 18.78 -10.61
CA VAL A 160 5.53 18.47 -12.02
C VAL A 160 4.67 17.31 -12.55
N LEU A 161 4.35 16.34 -11.70
CA LEU A 161 3.47 15.23 -12.03
C LEU A 161 1.97 15.62 -12.07
N GLY A 162 1.63 16.88 -11.72
CA GLY A 162 0.25 17.37 -11.68
C GLY A 162 -0.50 17.07 -10.38
N GLY A 163 0.23 16.63 -9.34
CA GLY A 163 -0.32 16.38 -8.01
C GLY A 163 -0.20 17.61 -7.08
N LYS A 164 -0.80 17.48 -5.92
CA LYS A 164 -0.64 18.38 -4.77
C LYS A 164 -0.79 17.59 -3.49
N ILE A 165 -0.11 18.00 -2.44
CA ILE A 165 -0.33 17.44 -1.11
C ILE A 165 -1.59 18.09 -0.55
N GLU A 166 -2.60 17.28 -0.26
CA GLU A 166 -3.88 17.73 0.29
C GLU A 166 -3.89 17.63 1.82
N LYS A 167 -3.27 16.58 2.36
CA LYS A 167 -3.24 16.30 3.79
C LYS A 167 -1.96 15.62 4.21
N ILE A 168 -1.47 15.99 5.39
CA ILE A 168 -0.43 15.29 6.13
C ILE A 168 -1.01 15.01 7.51
N GLU A 169 -0.99 13.75 7.94
CA GLU A 169 -1.45 13.37 9.27
C GLU A 169 -0.37 12.56 9.97
N GLU A 170 0.11 13.08 11.09
CA GLU A 170 1.07 12.44 11.99
C GLU A 170 0.32 11.91 13.21
N PHE A 171 0.58 10.66 13.59
CA PHE A 171 -0.05 10.01 14.75
C PHE A 171 0.79 8.83 15.21
N ASP A 172 0.54 8.36 16.42
CA ASP A 172 1.12 7.12 16.93
C ASP A 172 0.14 5.95 16.75
N LEU A 173 0.67 4.76 16.47
CA LEU A 173 -0.15 3.55 16.43
C LEU A 173 -0.76 3.30 17.83
N PRO A 174 -1.99 2.76 17.92
CA PRO A 174 -2.67 2.54 19.19
C PRO A 174 -1.80 1.79 20.20
N GLU A 175 -1.83 2.24 21.43
CA GLU A 175 -1.10 1.64 22.57
C GLU A 175 0.42 1.49 22.34
N SER A 176 1.02 2.43 21.58
CA SER A 176 2.46 2.42 21.28
C SER A 176 3.01 3.82 21.02
N ASP A 177 4.33 3.97 21.11
CA ASP A 177 5.07 5.19 20.72
C ASP A 177 5.58 5.09 19.26
N ILE A 178 4.92 4.31 18.42
CA ILE A 178 5.33 4.08 17.04
C ILE A 178 4.67 5.11 16.15
N GLY A 179 5.40 6.19 15.84
CA GLY A 179 4.92 7.25 14.98
C GLY A 179 4.70 6.81 13.52
N ARG A 180 3.66 7.38 12.92
CA ARG A 180 3.30 7.23 11.51
C ARG A 180 2.96 8.57 10.90
N THR A 181 3.21 8.66 9.59
CA THR A 181 2.78 9.79 8.77
C THR A 181 2.01 9.27 7.56
N ILE A 182 0.79 9.74 7.39
CA ILE A 182 -0.01 9.53 6.17
C ILE A 182 0.03 10.82 5.36
N ILE A 183 0.35 10.69 4.06
CA ILE A 183 0.42 11.80 3.11
C ILE A 183 -0.58 11.51 2.00
N ILE A 184 -1.49 12.46 1.76
CA ILE A 184 -2.53 12.38 0.73
C ILE A 184 -2.33 13.52 -0.26
#